data_057bc68f689616b2ed06ee8e5f7a4f2a
#
_entry.id   057bc68f689616b2ed06ee8e5f7a4f2a
#
_cell.length_a   1.000
_cell.length_b   1.000
_cell.length_c   1.000
_cell.angle_alpha   90.00
_cell.angle_beta   90.00
_cell.angle_gamma   90.00
#
_symmetry.space_group_name_H-M   'P 1'
#
loop_
_entity.id
_entity.type
_entity.pdbx_description
1 polymer ?
#
loop_
_entity_poly.entity_id
_entity_poly.type
_entity_poly.pdbx_seq_one_letter_code
_entity_poly.pdbx_strand_id
1 'polypeptide(L)'
;GTAGQSIALRLADRLRVALVTKRELADSASNWAQGGIAAVLDNADSIEAHIQDTFVAGAGLCNPESTRFVVENGKRAIEWLIDRGVPFTREADSQLGYHLTREGGHSHRRIIHAADATGAAVQATLGDHVRRHPNIDIYEHHIAMRPTLEEGLRALFGVEGLAGEPPPTDAPDSRTPAPADLG
;
A
#
# COMPACT_ATOMS: atom_id res chain seq x y z
N GLY A 1 2.48 4.02 -7.41
CA GLY A 1 1.33 4.27 -6.53
C GLY A 1 1.73 4.39 -5.07
N THR A 2 0.77 4.53 -4.17
CA THR A 2 0.99 4.81 -2.73
C THR A 2 1.88 3.82 -2.01
N ALA A 3 1.81 2.52 -2.34
CA ALA A 3 2.66 1.50 -1.72
C ALA A 3 4.16 1.74 -1.98
N GLY A 4 4.54 1.98 -3.25
CA GLY A 4 5.92 2.28 -3.60
C GLY A 4 6.43 3.57 -2.96
N GLN A 5 5.61 4.62 -2.94
CA GLN A 5 5.96 5.88 -2.27
C GLN A 5 6.13 5.70 -0.76
N SER A 6 5.25 4.92 -0.11
CA SER A 6 5.35 4.63 1.32
C SER A 6 6.62 3.87 1.68
N ILE A 7 7.01 2.88 0.86
CA ILE A 7 8.26 2.12 1.04
C ILE A 7 9.46 3.05 0.83
N ALA A 8 9.47 3.83 -0.26
CA ALA A 8 10.54 4.77 -0.56
C ALA A 8 10.79 5.72 0.62
N LEU A 9 9.74 6.35 1.14
CA LEU A 9 9.85 7.27 2.29
C LEU A 9 10.33 6.60 3.58
N ARG A 10 9.99 5.32 3.80
CA ARG A 10 10.46 4.57 4.98
C ARG A 10 11.91 4.13 4.89
N LEU A 11 12.43 3.93 3.69
CA LEU A 11 13.82 3.50 3.46
C LEU A 11 14.78 4.67 3.28
N ALA A 12 14.30 5.80 2.80
CA ALA A 12 15.14 6.92 2.38
C ALA A 12 15.92 7.61 3.52
N ASP A 13 15.49 7.44 4.77
CA ASP A 13 16.25 7.91 5.93
C ASP A 13 17.58 7.15 6.11
N ARG A 14 17.72 5.97 5.50
CA ARG A 14 18.88 5.08 5.66
C ARG A 14 19.56 4.72 4.35
N LEU A 15 18.85 4.82 3.22
CA LEU A 15 19.28 4.34 1.92
C LEU A 15 19.00 5.40 0.84
N ARG A 16 19.80 5.39 -0.23
CA ARG A 16 19.38 6.02 -1.48
C ARG A 16 18.37 5.10 -2.18
N VAL A 17 17.25 5.66 -2.61
CA VAL A 17 16.13 4.92 -3.18
C VAL A 17 15.87 5.38 -4.61
N ALA A 18 15.85 4.45 -5.56
CA ALA A 18 15.34 4.68 -6.90
C ALA A 18 13.86 4.30 -6.94
N LEU A 19 13.00 5.26 -7.19
CA LEU A 19 11.56 5.04 -7.36
C LEU A 19 11.22 5.03 -8.86
N VAL A 20 11.01 3.85 -9.41
CA VAL A 20 10.74 3.63 -10.84
C VAL A 20 9.25 3.51 -11.10
N THR A 21 8.73 4.25 -12.08
CA THR A 21 7.32 4.20 -12.47
C THR A 21 7.16 4.27 -13.99
N LYS A 22 6.23 3.47 -14.52
CA LYS A 22 5.96 3.37 -15.97
C LYS A 22 5.42 4.66 -16.58
N ARG A 23 4.75 5.47 -15.79
CA ARG A 23 4.18 6.75 -16.16
C ARG A 23 4.62 7.81 -15.15
N GLU A 24 3.99 8.97 -15.17
CA GLU A 24 4.18 9.97 -14.13
C GLU A 24 3.84 9.42 -12.74
N LEU A 25 4.49 9.94 -11.72
CA LEU A 25 4.30 9.49 -10.33
C LEU A 25 2.84 9.63 -9.88
N ALA A 26 2.16 10.65 -10.36
CA ALA A 26 0.74 10.91 -10.06
C ALA A 26 -0.22 9.98 -10.82
N ASP A 27 0.19 9.41 -11.97
CA ASP A 27 -0.65 8.54 -12.78
C ASP A 27 -0.64 7.11 -12.24
N SER A 28 -1.42 6.87 -11.21
CA SER A 28 -1.57 5.58 -10.58
C SER A 28 -3.02 5.28 -10.23
N ALA A 29 -3.37 4.00 -10.13
CA ALA A 29 -4.70 3.57 -9.70
C ALA A 29 -5.10 4.18 -8.35
N SER A 30 -4.15 4.42 -7.46
CA SER A 30 -4.40 5.07 -6.17
C SER A 30 -4.97 6.47 -6.30
N ASN A 31 -4.59 7.22 -7.34
CA ASN A 31 -5.09 8.58 -7.58
C ASN A 31 -6.60 8.61 -7.93
N TRP A 32 -7.14 7.51 -8.42
CA TRP A 32 -8.54 7.39 -8.82
C TRP A 32 -9.43 6.77 -7.74
N ALA A 33 -8.86 6.37 -6.61
CA ALA A 33 -9.62 5.79 -5.50
C ALA A 33 -10.44 6.90 -4.80
N GLN A 34 -11.77 6.77 -4.86
CA GLN A 34 -12.71 7.75 -4.31
C GLN A 34 -13.09 7.45 -2.86
N GLY A 35 -13.24 6.15 -2.53
CA GLY A 35 -13.59 5.70 -1.18
C GLY A 35 -12.55 6.05 -0.13
N GLY A 36 -12.91 5.79 1.14
CA GLY A 36 -11.99 5.98 2.25
C GLY A 36 -11.12 4.76 2.52
N ILE A 37 -10.46 4.77 3.66
CA ILE A 37 -9.60 3.69 4.15
C ILE A 37 -10.22 3.11 5.41
N ALA A 38 -10.44 1.80 5.44
CA ALA A 38 -10.97 1.10 6.60
C ALA A 38 -9.87 0.85 7.64
N ALA A 39 -10.08 1.31 8.87
CA ALA A 39 -9.20 1.01 10.00
C ALA A 39 -9.97 1.10 11.32
N VAL A 40 -9.59 0.29 12.30
CA VAL A 40 -10.15 0.37 13.66
C VAL A 40 -9.49 1.53 14.39
N LEU A 41 -10.17 2.67 14.41
CA LEU A 41 -9.68 3.92 15.00
C LEU A 41 -10.47 4.32 16.25
N ASP A 42 -11.75 3.93 16.34
CA ASP A 42 -12.66 4.25 17.43
C ASP A 42 -12.75 3.08 18.43
N ASN A 43 -12.91 3.40 19.71
CA ASN A 43 -13.07 2.40 20.78
C ASN A 43 -14.40 1.63 20.72
N ALA A 44 -15.39 2.12 19.97
CA ALA A 44 -16.65 1.42 19.73
C ALA A 44 -16.51 0.28 18.69
N ASP A 45 -15.36 0.17 18.03
CA ASP A 45 -15.03 -0.86 17.02
C ASP A 45 -13.97 -1.83 17.56
N SER A 46 -13.76 -2.95 16.88
CA SER A 46 -12.73 -3.93 17.23
C SER A 46 -12.07 -4.56 16.02
N ILE A 47 -10.84 -5.04 16.21
CA ILE A 47 -10.09 -5.81 15.21
C ILE A 47 -10.89 -7.02 14.74
N GLU A 48 -11.49 -7.76 15.67
CA GLU A 48 -12.28 -8.95 15.40
C GLU A 48 -13.53 -8.65 14.58
N ALA A 49 -14.23 -7.55 14.89
CA ALA A 49 -15.39 -7.11 14.09
C ALA A 49 -14.97 -6.75 12.65
N HIS A 50 -13.85 -6.05 12.47
CA HIS A 50 -13.35 -5.71 11.14
C HIS A 50 -12.91 -6.96 10.35
N ILE A 51 -12.24 -7.93 11.00
CA ILE A 51 -11.84 -9.19 10.37
C ILE A 51 -13.10 -9.97 9.94
N GLN A 52 -14.10 -10.07 10.80
CA GLN A 52 -15.34 -10.77 10.50
C GLN A 52 -16.09 -10.14 9.33
N ASP A 53 -16.23 -8.81 9.32
CA ASP A 53 -16.84 -8.09 8.20
C ASP A 53 -16.08 -8.37 6.88
N THR A 54 -14.75 -8.40 6.94
CA THR A 54 -13.90 -8.70 5.78
C THR A 54 -14.13 -10.12 5.25
N PHE A 55 -14.26 -11.11 6.14
CA PHE A 55 -14.54 -12.49 5.73
C PHE A 55 -15.93 -12.63 5.11
N VAL A 56 -16.94 -11.98 5.68
CA VAL A 56 -18.30 -11.99 5.12
C VAL A 56 -18.31 -11.37 3.72
N ALA A 57 -17.71 -10.19 3.56
CA ALA A 57 -17.65 -9.51 2.27
C ALA A 57 -16.80 -10.27 1.23
N GLY A 58 -15.74 -10.94 1.69
CA GLY A 58 -14.81 -11.69 0.84
C GLY A 58 -15.33 -13.05 0.39
N ALA A 59 -16.48 -13.53 0.92
CA ALA A 59 -17.19 -14.74 0.49
C ALA A 59 -16.28 -15.98 0.31
N GLY A 60 -15.34 -16.20 1.22
CA GLY A 60 -14.42 -17.34 1.21
C GLY A 60 -13.11 -17.12 0.45
N LEU A 61 -12.89 -15.96 -0.17
CA LEU A 61 -11.64 -15.64 -0.91
C LEU A 61 -10.55 -15.06 -0.02
N CYS A 62 -10.84 -14.71 1.22
CA CYS A 62 -9.88 -14.09 2.12
C CYS A 62 -8.91 -15.12 2.72
N ASN A 63 -7.61 -14.79 2.69
CA ASN A 63 -6.62 -15.50 3.50
C ASN A 63 -6.69 -14.97 4.94
N PRO A 64 -6.94 -15.84 5.96
CA PRO A 64 -7.15 -15.40 7.35
C PRO A 64 -5.94 -14.68 7.95
N GLU A 65 -4.75 -15.18 7.70
CA GLU A 65 -3.51 -14.66 8.25
C GLU A 65 -3.19 -13.26 7.67
N SER A 66 -3.32 -13.13 6.35
CA SER A 66 -3.14 -11.84 5.66
C SER A 66 -4.19 -10.82 6.08
N THR A 67 -5.44 -11.23 6.22
CA THR A 67 -6.53 -10.36 6.66
C THR A 67 -6.25 -9.82 8.07
N ARG A 68 -5.92 -10.69 9.01
CA ARG A 68 -5.57 -10.30 10.37
C ARG A 68 -4.38 -9.33 10.39
N PHE A 69 -3.32 -9.66 9.68
CA PHE A 69 -2.13 -8.79 9.59
C PHE A 69 -2.48 -7.39 9.08
N VAL A 70 -3.28 -7.27 8.03
CA VAL A 70 -3.68 -5.97 7.46
C VAL A 70 -4.53 -5.18 8.46
N VAL A 71 -5.54 -5.81 9.06
CA VAL A 71 -6.46 -5.14 9.99
C VAL A 71 -5.74 -4.66 11.25
N GLU A 72 -4.90 -5.49 11.85
CA GLU A 72 -4.12 -5.14 13.05
C GLU A 72 -3.15 -3.98 12.82
N ASN A 73 -2.62 -3.84 11.61
CA ASN A 73 -1.69 -2.76 11.25
C ASN A 73 -2.39 -1.51 10.69
N GLY A 74 -3.71 -1.53 10.49
CA GLY A 74 -4.47 -0.45 9.86
C GLY A 74 -4.33 0.88 10.61
N LYS A 75 -4.54 0.88 11.92
CA LYS A 75 -4.44 2.09 12.76
C LYS A 75 -3.07 2.76 12.61
N ARG A 76 -1.98 2.01 12.74
CA ARG A 76 -0.61 2.54 12.59
C ARG A 76 -0.34 3.10 11.20
N ALA A 77 -0.93 2.51 10.17
CA ALA A 77 -0.81 3.02 8.81
C ALA A 77 -1.53 4.36 8.64
N ILE A 78 -2.72 4.51 9.21
CA ILE A 78 -3.47 5.77 9.19
C ILE A 78 -2.76 6.87 9.99
N GLU A 79 -2.28 6.57 11.19
CA GLU A 79 -1.50 7.50 12.01
C GLU A 79 -0.28 8.02 11.25
N TRP A 80 0.44 7.13 10.56
CA TRP A 80 1.57 7.53 9.72
C TRP A 80 1.17 8.45 8.55
N LEU A 81 0.00 8.26 7.92
CA LEU A 81 -0.52 9.16 6.88
C LEU A 81 -0.93 10.52 7.46
N ILE A 82 -1.53 10.54 8.66
CA ILE A 82 -1.87 11.76 9.38
C ILE A 82 -0.61 12.58 9.70
N ASP A 83 0.43 11.93 10.20
CA ASP A 83 1.73 12.56 10.51
C ASP A 83 2.41 13.14 9.26
N ARG A 84 2.14 12.56 8.08
CA ARG A 84 2.59 13.09 6.78
C ARG A 84 1.74 14.23 6.25
N GLY A 85 0.65 14.57 6.93
CA GLY A 85 -0.20 15.70 6.57
C GLY A 85 -1.28 15.38 5.54
N VAL A 86 -1.67 14.10 5.39
CA VAL A 86 -2.84 13.77 4.56
C VAL A 86 -4.08 14.48 5.12
N PRO A 87 -4.80 15.30 4.32
CA PRO A 87 -5.89 16.14 4.78
C PRO A 87 -7.20 15.36 4.94
N PHE A 88 -7.23 14.40 5.88
CA PHE A 88 -8.45 13.68 6.21
C PHE A 88 -9.53 14.63 6.76
N THR A 89 -10.78 14.33 6.44
CA THR A 89 -11.94 15.12 6.89
C THR A 89 -12.03 15.15 8.41
N ARG A 90 -12.08 16.35 8.97
CA ARG A 90 -12.14 16.61 10.42
C ARG A 90 -13.58 16.60 10.92
N GLU A 91 -13.76 16.19 12.17
CA GLU A 91 -15.03 16.27 12.91
C GLU A 91 -14.73 16.74 14.35
N ALA A 92 -15.12 17.98 14.65
CA ALA A 92 -14.75 18.62 15.91
C ALA A 92 -15.32 17.92 17.16
N ASP A 93 -16.53 17.35 17.03
CA ASP A 93 -17.25 16.68 18.13
C ASP A 93 -16.84 15.21 18.31
N SER A 94 -15.97 14.70 17.44
CA SER A 94 -15.42 13.34 17.55
C SER A 94 -14.22 13.30 18.48
N GLN A 95 -14.16 12.31 19.38
CA GLN A 95 -12.99 12.09 20.24
C GLN A 95 -11.70 11.84 19.43
N LEU A 96 -11.84 11.29 18.23
CA LEU A 96 -10.75 11.06 17.29
C LEU A 96 -10.32 12.35 16.58
N GLY A 97 -11.20 13.36 16.48
CA GLY A 97 -11.00 14.57 15.69
C GLY A 97 -11.14 14.37 14.18
N TYR A 98 -11.55 13.19 13.71
CA TYR A 98 -11.78 12.86 12.32
C TYR A 98 -13.16 12.27 12.11
N HIS A 99 -13.75 12.59 10.96
CA HIS A 99 -15.03 12.02 10.55
C HIS A 99 -14.82 10.60 10.02
N LEU A 100 -15.61 9.67 10.54
CA LEU A 100 -15.64 8.28 10.08
C LEU A 100 -16.98 7.99 9.44
N THR A 101 -16.98 7.32 8.28
CA THR A 101 -18.19 6.80 7.64
C THR A 101 -18.32 5.29 7.83
N ARG A 102 -19.54 4.77 7.57
CA ARG A 102 -19.80 3.35 7.45
C ARG A 102 -20.27 3.08 6.02
N GLU A 103 -19.53 2.26 5.31
CA GLU A 103 -19.86 1.82 3.97
C GLU A 103 -20.42 0.38 3.96
N GLY A 104 -20.89 -0.08 2.81
CA GLY A 104 -21.41 -1.45 2.65
C GLY A 104 -20.39 -2.50 3.07
N GLY A 105 -20.85 -3.55 3.73
CA GLY A 105 -20.00 -4.62 4.26
C GLY A 105 -19.35 -4.33 5.61
N HIS A 106 -19.47 -3.12 6.16
CA HIS A 106 -18.92 -2.77 7.47
C HIS A 106 -20.01 -2.69 8.55
N SER A 107 -19.80 -3.33 9.69
CA SER A 107 -20.69 -3.26 10.86
C SER A 107 -20.52 -1.95 11.65
N HIS A 108 -19.36 -1.30 11.60
CA HIS A 108 -19.00 -0.09 12.34
C HIS A 108 -18.57 1.06 11.42
N ARG A 109 -18.58 2.28 11.97
CA ARG A 109 -18.01 3.47 11.32
C ARG A 109 -16.49 3.41 11.45
N ARG A 110 -15.78 2.99 10.42
CA ARG A 110 -14.32 2.82 10.43
C ARG A 110 -13.62 3.36 9.18
N ILE A 111 -14.36 4.01 8.32
CA ILE A 111 -13.82 4.51 7.05
C ILE A 111 -13.39 5.96 7.26
N ILE A 112 -12.08 6.18 7.34
CA ILE A 112 -11.52 7.54 7.31
C ILE A 112 -11.36 7.99 5.86
N HIS A 113 -11.65 9.25 5.55
CA HIS A 113 -11.68 9.74 4.18
C HIS A 113 -11.22 11.20 4.07
N ALA A 114 -10.84 11.61 2.86
CA ALA A 114 -10.53 12.99 2.51
C ALA A 114 -11.51 13.44 1.42
N ALA A 115 -12.66 14.00 1.84
CA ALA A 115 -13.81 14.28 0.98
C ALA A 115 -14.13 13.07 0.07
N ASP A 116 -14.33 13.29 -1.23
CA ASP A 116 -14.65 12.22 -2.20
C ASP A 116 -13.42 11.79 -3.03
N ALA A 117 -12.20 12.10 -2.56
CA ALA A 117 -10.97 11.91 -3.31
C ALA A 117 -9.81 11.45 -2.42
N THR A 118 -10.06 10.48 -1.53
CA THR A 118 -9.06 10.01 -0.54
C THR A 118 -7.78 9.54 -1.21
N GLY A 119 -7.89 8.78 -2.30
CA GLY A 119 -6.73 8.29 -3.03
C GLY A 119 -5.87 9.41 -3.61
N ALA A 120 -6.50 10.43 -4.21
CA ALA A 120 -5.80 11.60 -4.73
C ALA A 120 -5.10 12.39 -3.62
N ALA A 121 -5.75 12.58 -2.47
CA ALA A 121 -5.18 13.28 -1.32
C ALA A 121 -3.94 12.57 -0.76
N VAL A 122 -4.02 11.24 -0.59
CA VAL A 122 -2.89 10.42 -0.15
C VAL A 122 -1.77 10.45 -1.19
N GLN A 123 -2.10 10.27 -2.48
CA GLN A 123 -1.14 10.25 -3.57
C GLN A 123 -0.38 11.58 -3.69
N ALA A 124 -1.07 12.71 -3.62
CA ALA A 124 -0.49 14.04 -3.70
C ALA A 124 0.44 14.29 -2.50
N THR A 125 -0.02 14.01 -1.28
CA THR A 125 0.76 14.21 -0.06
C THR A 125 2.06 13.38 -0.08
N LEU A 126 1.96 12.08 -0.36
CA LEU A 126 3.13 11.21 -0.42
C LEU A 126 4.06 11.58 -1.58
N GLY A 127 3.49 11.94 -2.74
CA GLY A 127 4.24 12.39 -3.91
C GLY A 127 5.08 13.63 -3.63
N ASP A 128 4.52 14.59 -2.89
CA ASP A 128 5.23 15.79 -2.45
C ASP A 128 6.41 15.48 -1.52
N HIS A 129 6.20 14.57 -0.55
CA HIS A 129 7.28 14.12 0.32
C HIS A 129 8.39 13.41 -0.46
N VAL A 130 8.02 12.52 -1.39
CA VAL A 130 8.98 11.79 -2.24
C VAL A 130 9.80 12.75 -3.09
N ARG A 131 9.16 13.74 -3.75
CA ARG A 131 9.85 14.72 -4.60
C ARG A 131 10.83 15.62 -3.84
N ARG A 132 10.55 15.87 -2.57
CA ARG A 132 11.42 16.73 -1.72
C ARG A 132 12.51 15.97 -0.97
N HIS A 133 12.46 14.63 -0.99
CA HIS A 133 13.41 13.83 -0.22
C HIS A 133 14.78 13.72 -0.92
N PRO A 134 15.88 14.12 -0.29
CA PRO A 134 17.20 14.18 -0.94
C PRO A 134 17.77 12.81 -1.34
N ASN A 135 17.29 11.73 -0.69
CA ASN A 135 17.75 10.37 -0.93
C ASN A 135 16.81 9.57 -1.84
N ILE A 136 15.84 10.22 -2.51
CA ILE A 136 14.93 9.54 -3.44
C ILE A 136 15.13 10.10 -4.85
N ASP A 137 15.58 9.26 -5.76
CA ASP A 137 15.66 9.56 -7.18
C ASP A 137 14.42 8.98 -7.89
N ILE A 138 13.67 9.80 -8.62
CA ILE A 138 12.44 9.40 -9.31
C ILE A 138 12.72 9.19 -10.79
N TYR A 139 12.37 8.00 -11.30
CA TYR A 139 12.50 7.61 -12.70
C TYR A 139 11.10 7.37 -13.28
N GLU A 140 10.49 8.45 -13.78
CA GLU A 140 9.22 8.38 -14.51
C GLU A 140 9.43 7.85 -15.93
N HIS A 141 8.40 7.24 -16.53
CA HIS A 141 8.43 6.64 -17.87
C HIS A 141 9.47 5.51 -18.04
N HIS A 142 9.78 4.80 -16.94
CA HIS A 142 10.75 3.70 -16.92
C HIS A 142 10.07 2.39 -16.49
N ILE A 143 10.56 1.28 -17.02
CA ILE A 143 10.13 -0.08 -16.66
C ILE A 143 11.34 -0.86 -16.20
N ALA A 144 11.28 -1.41 -14.98
CA ALA A 144 12.28 -2.37 -14.50
C ALA A 144 12.07 -3.72 -15.17
N MET A 145 13.07 -4.22 -15.90
CA MET A 145 13.04 -5.51 -16.60
C MET A 145 14.01 -6.50 -15.96
N ARG A 146 13.60 -7.75 -15.84
CA ARG A 146 14.25 -8.77 -15.03
C ARG A 146 15.71 -9.14 -15.40
N PRO A 147 16.17 -9.19 -16.65
CA PRO A 147 17.58 -9.51 -16.92
C PRO A 147 18.55 -8.38 -16.58
N THR A 148 18.04 -7.15 -16.56
CA THR A 148 18.85 -5.95 -16.38
C THR A 148 18.76 -5.36 -14.98
N LEU A 149 17.90 -5.89 -14.12
CA LEU A 149 17.70 -5.32 -12.78
C LEU A 149 18.99 -5.37 -11.95
N GLU A 150 19.69 -6.49 -11.96
CA GLU A 150 20.95 -6.65 -11.24
C GLU A 150 22.08 -5.81 -11.85
N GLU A 151 22.21 -5.82 -13.16
CA GLU A 151 23.17 -4.99 -13.88
C GLU A 151 22.80 -3.50 -13.80
N GLY A 152 21.52 -3.16 -13.90
CA GLY A 152 21.05 -1.79 -13.77
C GLY A 152 21.22 -1.24 -12.37
N LEU A 153 20.98 -2.04 -11.33
CA LEU A 153 21.24 -1.66 -9.94
C LEU A 153 22.73 -1.51 -9.67
N ARG A 154 23.58 -2.37 -10.23
CA ARG A 154 25.05 -2.21 -10.17
C ARG A 154 25.50 -0.93 -10.86
N ALA A 155 24.96 -0.61 -12.04
CA ALA A 155 25.29 0.60 -12.77
C ALA A 155 24.85 1.89 -12.08
N LEU A 156 23.66 1.87 -11.45
CA LEU A 156 23.09 3.04 -10.76
C LEU A 156 23.69 3.30 -9.37
N PHE A 157 24.07 2.24 -8.65
CA PHE A 157 24.43 2.36 -7.24
C PHE A 157 25.87 1.94 -6.92
N GLY A 158 26.62 1.42 -7.89
CA GLY A 158 27.99 0.96 -7.67
C GLY A 158 28.12 -0.15 -6.62
N VAL A 159 27.05 -0.92 -6.42
CA VAL A 159 27.01 -1.98 -5.40
C VAL A 159 27.60 -3.25 -5.98
N GLU A 160 28.86 -3.51 -5.69
CA GLU A 160 29.42 -4.87 -5.78
C GLU A 160 28.91 -5.67 -4.58
N GLY A 161 28.14 -6.72 -4.83
CA GLY A 161 27.83 -7.71 -3.78
C GLY A 161 26.37 -7.93 -3.41
N LEU A 162 25.39 -7.77 -4.33
CA LEU A 162 24.07 -8.40 -4.17
C LEU A 162 24.03 -9.76 -4.90
N ALA A 163 24.98 -10.62 -4.64
CA ALA A 163 24.90 -12.03 -5.00
C ALA A 163 24.15 -12.76 -3.88
N GLY A 164 22.83 -12.60 -3.84
CA GLY A 164 21.96 -13.62 -3.29
C GLY A 164 21.93 -14.78 -4.28
N GLU A 165 22.17 -16.01 -3.84
CA GLU A 165 21.97 -17.17 -4.69
C GLU A 165 20.59 -17.10 -5.37
N PRO A 166 20.48 -17.37 -6.68
CA PRO A 166 19.19 -17.45 -7.33
C PRO A 166 18.36 -18.53 -6.62
N PRO A 167 17.03 -18.30 -6.43
CA PRO A 167 16.19 -19.34 -5.86
C PRO A 167 16.33 -20.62 -6.70
N PRO A 168 16.31 -21.81 -6.04
CA PRO A 168 16.48 -23.08 -6.75
C PRO A 168 15.50 -23.18 -7.91
N THR A 169 16.00 -23.58 -9.06
CA THR A 169 15.27 -23.68 -10.33
C THR A 169 14.17 -24.75 -10.32
N ASP A 170 13.99 -25.48 -9.24
CA ASP A 170 13.08 -26.62 -9.10
C ASP A 170 11.72 -26.28 -8.46
N ALA A 171 11.38 -25.00 -8.30
CA ALA A 171 10.02 -24.64 -7.91
C ALA A 171 9.05 -24.95 -9.08
N PRO A 172 8.04 -25.82 -8.90
CA PRO A 172 7.09 -26.13 -9.96
C PRO A 172 6.40 -24.85 -10.43
N ASP A 173 6.36 -24.64 -11.74
CA ASP A 173 5.67 -23.50 -12.35
C ASP A 173 4.18 -23.55 -11.99
N SER A 174 3.78 -22.68 -11.07
CA SER A 174 2.39 -22.56 -10.59
C SER A 174 1.38 -22.16 -11.69
N ARG A 175 1.81 -22.06 -12.94
CA ARG A 175 0.98 -21.71 -14.10
C ARG A 175 0.56 -22.91 -14.96
N THR A 176 0.96 -24.14 -14.60
CA THR A 176 0.48 -25.33 -15.32
C THR A 176 -0.84 -25.79 -14.67
N PRO A 177 -1.99 -25.65 -15.33
CA PRO A 177 -3.23 -26.22 -14.83
C PRO A 177 -3.09 -27.75 -14.78
N ALA A 178 -3.54 -28.37 -13.69
CA ALA A 178 -3.61 -29.80 -13.55
C ALA A 178 -4.44 -30.39 -14.71
N PRO A 179 -4.06 -31.53 -15.29
CA PRO A 179 -4.85 -32.19 -16.32
C PRO A 179 -6.23 -32.53 -15.74
N ALA A 180 -7.29 -32.08 -16.42
CA ALA A 180 -8.66 -32.46 -16.10
C ALA A 180 -8.80 -33.97 -16.21
N ASP A 181 -9.10 -34.65 -15.11
CA ASP A 181 -9.58 -36.04 -15.12
C ASP A 181 -10.93 -36.05 -15.83
N LEU A 182 -10.93 -36.50 -17.08
CA LEU A 182 -12.11 -36.89 -17.81
C LEU A 182 -12.36 -38.38 -17.49
N GLY A 183 -13.14 -38.64 -16.47
CA GLY A 183 -13.75 -39.90 -16.15
C GLY A 183 -15.27 -39.78 -16.19
#